data_7607f66aa3ce2ca65c7df7cda9e1e3b8
#
_entry.id   7607f66aa3ce2ca65c7df7cda9e1e3b8
#
_cell.length_a   1.000
_cell.length_b   1.000
_cell.length_c   1.000
_cell.angle_alpha   90.00
_cell.angle_beta   90.00
_cell.angle_gamma   90.00
#
_symmetry.space_group_name_H-M   'P 1'
#
loop_
_entity.id
_entity.type
_entity.pdbx_description
1 polymer ?
#
loop_
_entity_poly.entity_id
_entity_poly.type
_entity_poly.pdbx_seq_one_letter_code
_entity_poly.pdbx_strand_id
1 'polypeptide(L)'
;MMSLIARRLIQLPFIVLAVYTITFVLAWLIPGNPLDNPDGRRPPPEVVEAMKKQYNLDDPFSFYFSYLGDATGISWLLGDAPAPFDLGPSLKQPDLSVNEILWTGMPVSIELGFSAILIATLLGLGSGIVGGLKPNSASDLSTQSVALVGISLPSFVVGTFLLIVFAAWLKWFPIADWGRPIDLVLPAITLSLPFAAYISRLVRFGMLEQMSTDHIRTARAKGLSDRPIALRHALKNAFLPVLSYLGPAAAIALTGSFVVEKVFSVPGIGQHFVEGVLSKDLTLIMGVVLVYSTLLVLFNLAVDVLYSWVDPRIKMS
;
A
#
# COMPACT_ATOMS: atom_id res chain seq x y z
N MET A 1 23.58 -8.01 8.76
CA MET A 1 22.77 -6.79 8.81
C MET A 1 23.33 -5.69 7.89
N MET A 2 24.57 -5.20 8.08
CA MET A 2 25.13 -4.15 7.20
C MET A 2 25.20 -4.55 5.72
N SER A 3 25.56 -5.78 5.38
CA SER A 3 25.57 -6.28 3.99
C SER A 3 24.19 -6.30 3.35
N LEU A 4 23.14 -6.62 4.10
CA LEU A 4 21.76 -6.61 3.64
C LEU A 4 21.29 -5.17 3.34
N ILE A 5 21.52 -4.25 4.26
CA ILE A 5 21.18 -2.83 4.09
C ILE A 5 21.92 -2.27 2.87
N ALA A 6 23.23 -2.52 2.77
CA ALA A 6 24.04 -2.06 1.64
C ALA A 6 23.53 -2.63 0.30
N ARG A 7 23.23 -3.93 0.24
CA ARG A 7 22.67 -4.57 -0.96
C ARG A 7 21.33 -3.95 -1.36
N ARG A 8 20.41 -3.72 -0.42
CA ARG A 8 19.10 -3.11 -0.68
C ARG A 8 19.23 -1.64 -1.13
N LEU A 9 20.11 -0.87 -0.50
CA LEU A 9 20.37 0.51 -0.91
C LEU A 9 21.00 0.60 -2.31
N ILE A 10 21.85 -0.35 -2.68
CA ILE A 10 22.39 -0.43 -4.05
C ILE A 10 21.30 -0.84 -5.04
N GLN A 11 20.39 -1.74 -4.68
CA GLN A 11 19.30 -2.18 -5.55
C GLN A 11 18.22 -1.09 -5.76
N LEU A 12 18.01 -0.19 -4.78
CA LEU A 12 16.98 0.84 -4.82
C LEU A 12 17.02 1.68 -6.12
N PRO A 13 18.15 2.32 -6.51
CA PRO A 13 18.15 3.15 -7.72
C PRO A 13 17.85 2.34 -8.99
N PHE A 14 18.25 1.08 -9.06
CA PHE A 14 17.95 0.22 -10.23
C PHE A 14 16.48 -0.13 -10.29
N ILE A 15 15.85 -0.47 -9.16
CA ILE A 15 14.43 -0.78 -9.11
C ILE A 15 13.60 0.47 -9.45
N VAL A 16 13.92 1.61 -8.83
CA VAL A 16 13.22 2.86 -9.05
C VAL A 16 13.36 3.29 -10.51
N LEU A 17 14.56 3.19 -11.10
CA LEU A 17 14.80 3.52 -12.50
C LEU A 17 14.02 2.60 -13.43
N ALA A 18 13.98 1.28 -13.16
CA ALA A 18 13.22 0.33 -13.97
C ALA A 18 11.72 0.65 -13.93
N VAL A 19 11.16 0.89 -12.73
CA VAL A 19 9.75 1.26 -12.56
C VAL A 19 9.45 2.59 -13.24
N TYR A 20 10.32 3.60 -13.07
CA TYR A 20 10.23 4.89 -13.74
C TYR A 20 10.16 4.74 -15.26
N THR A 21 11.10 3.98 -15.84
CA THR A 21 11.18 3.77 -17.29
C THR A 21 9.93 3.08 -17.84
N ILE A 22 9.48 2.01 -17.17
CA ILE A 22 8.27 1.29 -17.58
C ILE A 22 7.05 2.21 -17.50
N THR A 23 6.90 2.94 -16.40
CA THR A 23 5.78 3.87 -16.22
C THR A 23 5.82 4.99 -17.23
N PHE A 24 7.00 5.55 -17.52
CA PHE A 24 7.16 6.57 -18.54
C PHE A 24 6.66 6.08 -19.92
N VAL A 25 7.13 4.90 -20.35
CA VAL A 25 6.70 4.33 -21.63
C VAL A 25 5.18 4.15 -21.67
N LEU A 26 4.60 3.58 -20.59
CA LEU A 26 3.15 3.37 -20.53
C LEU A 26 2.37 4.69 -20.50
N ALA A 27 2.78 5.67 -19.70
CA ALA A 27 2.12 6.96 -19.59
C ALA A 27 2.23 7.78 -20.90
N TRP A 28 3.37 7.68 -21.59
CA TRP A 28 3.56 8.34 -22.88
C TRP A 28 2.68 7.75 -23.97
N LEU A 29 2.46 6.44 -23.96
CA LEU A 29 1.60 5.73 -24.91
C LEU A 29 0.10 5.97 -24.71
N ILE A 30 -0.33 6.53 -23.57
CA ILE A 30 -1.75 6.88 -23.35
C ILE A 30 -2.18 7.86 -24.44
N PRO A 31 -3.27 7.59 -25.21
CA PRO A 31 -3.74 8.49 -26.23
C PRO A 31 -4.26 9.81 -25.65
N GLY A 32 -4.10 10.92 -26.37
CA GLY A 32 -4.57 12.26 -25.97
C GLY A 32 -3.42 13.23 -25.70
N ASN A 33 -3.75 14.51 -25.57
CA ASN A 33 -2.80 15.57 -25.25
C ASN A 33 -2.81 15.80 -23.72
N PRO A 34 -1.66 15.75 -23.04
CA PRO A 34 -1.58 15.99 -21.59
C PRO A 34 -2.06 17.39 -21.16
N LEU A 35 -2.13 18.35 -22.08
CA LEU A 35 -2.58 19.71 -21.81
C LEU A 35 -4.06 19.95 -22.13
N ASP A 36 -4.77 18.98 -22.71
CA ASP A 36 -6.22 19.09 -22.97
C ASP A 36 -7.00 18.91 -21.67
N ASN A 37 -7.74 19.94 -21.24
CA ASN A 37 -8.62 19.86 -20.08
C ASN A 37 -9.97 19.21 -20.47
N PRO A 38 -10.39 18.12 -19.80
CA PRO A 38 -11.70 17.50 -20.04
C PRO A 38 -12.88 18.45 -19.80
N ASP A 39 -12.72 19.43 -18.88
CA ASP A 39 -13.76 20.38 -18.47
C ASP A 39 -13.93 21.58 -19.43
N GLY A 40 -13.35 21.53 -20.63
CA GLY A 40 -13.72 22.39 -21.75
C GLY A 40 -13.05 23.76 -21.85
N ARG A 41 -12.27 24.22 -20.90
CA ARG A 41 -11.44 25.42 -21.04
C ARG A 41 -10.05 25.05 -21.54
N ARG A 42 -9.85 25.13 -22.86
CA ARG A 42 -8.50 25.02 -23.41
C ARG A 42 -7.71 26.28 -23.09
N PRO A 43 -6.49 26.14 -22.52
CA PRO A 43 -5.61 27.29 -22.40
C PRO A 43 -5.38 27.95 -23.76
N PRO A 44 -5.08 29.25 -23.83
CA PRO A 44 -4.70 29.90 -25.08
C PRO A 44 -3.55 29.15 -25.76
N PRO A 45 -3.51 29.07 -27.09
CA PRO A 45 -2.48 28.33 -27.83
C PRO A 45 -1.05 28.73 -27.45
N GLU A 46 -0.82 29.99 -27.14
CA GLU A 46 0.47 30.54 -26.71
C GLU A 46 0.92 29.94 -25.36
N VAL A 47 -0.03 29.76 -24.41
CA VAL A 47 0.24 29.14 -23.12
C VAL A 47 0.54 27.66 -23.30
N VAL A 48 -0.21 26.97 -24.15
CA VAL A 48 0.03 25.56 -24.50
C VAL A 48 1.43 25.34 -25.05
N GLU A 49 1.84 26.21 -26.03
CA GLU A 49 3.18 26.14 -26.61
C GLU A 49 4.29 26.45 -25.58
N ALA A 50 4.07 27.44 -24.72
CA ALA A 50 5.00 27.77 -23.63
C ALA A 50 5.17 26.58 -22.67
N MET A 51 4.07 25.96 -22.25
CA MET A 51 4.10 24.78 -21.37
C MET A 51 4.79 23.58 -22.05
N LYS A 52 4.51 23.32 -23.32
CA LYS A 52 5.16 22.25 -24.06
C LYS A 52 6.68 22.42 -24.10
N LYS A 53 7.15 23.63 -24.38
CA LYS A 53 8.58 23.95 -24.39
C LYS A 53 9.20 23.87 -22.98
N GLN A 54 8.50 24.42 -21.99
CA GLN A 54 8.99 24.45 -20.59
C GLN A 54 9.17 23.04 -20.03
N TYR A 55 8.23 22.14 -20.30
CA TYR A 55 8.22 20.77 -19.75
C TYR A 55 8.66 19.70 -20.75
N ASN A 56 9.23 20.11 -21.89
CA ASN A 56 9.71 19.19 -22.95
C ASN A 56 8.66 18.16 -23.42
N LEU A 57 7.37 18.53 -23.46
CA LEU A 57 6.27 17.59 -23.75
C LEU A 57 6.20 17.14 -25.22
N ASP A 58 6.95 17.77 -26.12
CA ASP A 58 7.04 17.41 -27.54
C ASP A 58 8.15 16.39 -27.82
N ASP A 59 9.14 16.24 -26.90
CA ASP A 59 10.23 15.29 -27.05
C ASP A 59 10.29 14.31 -25.86
N PRO A 60 9.96 13.02 -26.09
CA PRO A 60 9.94 12.01 -25.02
C PRO A 60 11.30 11.82 -24.36
N PHE A 61 12.39 11.93 -25.09
CA PHE A 61 13.73 11.74 -24.50
C PHE A 61 14.12 12.91 -23.63
N SER A 62 13.88 14.13 -24.09
CA SER A 62 14.16 15.33 -23.29
C SER A 62 13.31 15.36 -22.03
N PHE A 63 12.01 15.03 -22.11
CA PHE A 63 11.16 14.90 -20.92
C PHE A 63 11.69 13.85 -19.96
N TYR A 64 12.01 12.65 -20.45
CA TYR A 64 12.48 11.54 -19.62
C TYR A 64 13.70 11.93 -18.77
N PHE A 65 14.72 12.52 -19.40
CA PHE A 65 15.96 12.85 -18.71
C PHE A 65 15.84 14.12 -17.85
N SER A 66 15.15 15.16 -18.31
CA SER A 66 14.96 16.38 -17.51
C SER A 66 14.13 16.08 -16.27
N TYR A 67 12.99 15.39 -16.40
CA TYR A 67 12.15 15.05 -15.27
C TYR A 67 12.87 14.14 -14.26
N LEU A 68 13.62 13.15 -14.72
CA LEU A 68 14.44 12.29 -13.86
C LEU A 68 15.51 13.09 -13.10
N GLY A 69 16.16 14.01 -13.78
CA GLY A 69 17.17 14.91 -13.19
C GLY A 69 16.58 15.77 -12.06
N ASP A 70 15.44 16.39 -12.32
CA ASP A 70 14.74 17.25 -11.36
C ASP A 70 14.23 16.44 -10.17
N ALA A 71 13.54 15.33 -10.45
CA ALA A 71 12.96 14.45 -9.44
C ALA A 71 13.99 13.77 -8.53
N THR A 72 15.20 13.49 -9.04
CA THR A 72 16.30 12.92 -8.24
C THR A 72 17.19 13.97 -7.56
N GLY A 73 16.99 15.25 -7.86
CA GLY A 73 17.80 16.36 -7.36
C GLY A 73 19.15 16.52 -8.07
N ILE A 74 19.41 15.76 -9.14
CA ILE A 74 20.66 15.89 -9.92
C ILE A 74 20.71 17.25 -10.60
N SER A 75 19.61 17.73 -11.21
CA SER A 75 19.55 19.06 -11.81
C SER A 75 19.83 20.18 -10.80
N TRP A 76 19.37 20.04 -9.57
CA TRP A 76 19.70 21.00 -8.50
C TRP A 76 21.19 20.98 -8.14
N LEU A 77 21.81 19.80 -8.07
CA LEU A 77 23.26 19.68 -7.79
C LEU A 77 24.11 20.29 -8.91
N LEU A 78 23.61 20.27 -10.15
CA LEU A 78 24.27 20.88 -11.32
C LEU A 78 23.98 22.40 -11.46
N GLY A 79 23.03 22.92 -10.66
CA GLY A 79 22.65 24.33 -10.69
C GLY A 79 21.55 24.66 -11.71
N ASP A 80 20.93 23.65 -12.32
CA ASP A 80 19.92 23.79 -13.38
C ASP A 80 18.49 23.89 -12.82
N ALA A 81 18.25 23.50 -11.54
CA ALA A 81 16.95 23.55 -10.91
C ALA A 81 16.96 24.38 -9.61
N PRO A 82 15.84 25.09 -9.27
CA PRO A 82 15.75 25.95 -8.09
C PRO A 82 15.69 25.20 -6.76
N ALA A 83 15.20 23.98 -6.76
CA ALA A 83 15.02 23.15 -5.56
C ALA A 83 15.39 21.68 -5.83
N PRO A 84 15.85 20.94 -4.80
CA PRO A 84 16.06 19.50 -4.92
C PRO A 84 14.73 18.74 -4.93
N PHE A 85 14.70 17.62 -5.63
CA PHE A 85 13.53 16.70 -5.68
C PHE A 85 12.25 17.39 -6.16
N ASP A 86 12.36 18.26 -7.18
CA ASP A 86 11.23 18.92 -7.79
C ASP A 86 10.52 17.97 -8.76
N LEU A 87 9.25 17.67 -8.47
CA LEU A 87 8.40 16.82 -9.31
C LEU A 87 7.56 17.64 -10.31
N GLY A 88 7.78 18.94 -10.35
CA GLY A 88 7.09 19.87 -11.24
C GLY A 88 5.63 20.14 -10.86
N PRO A 89 4.93 20.98 -11.64
CA PRO A 89 3.50 21.22 -11.46
C PRO A 89 2.67 20.09 -12.02
N SER A 90 1.44 19.94 -11.50
CA SER A 90 0.42 19.13 -12.16
C SER A 90 0.03 19.79 -13.49
N LEU A 91 -0.01 19.01 -14.57
CA LEU A 91 -0.42 19.51 -15.90
C LEU A 91 -1.93 19.78 -15.99
N LYS A 92 -2.70 19.27 -15.03
CA LYS A 92 -4.16 19.42 -14.94
C LYS A 92 -4.60 20.40 -13.86
N GLN A 93 -3.81 20.58 -12.84
CA GLN A 93 -4.03 21.50 -11.72
C GLN A 93 -2.84 22.46 -11.63
N PRO A 94 -2.77 23.48 -12.51
CA PRO A 94 -1.59 24.35 -12.61
C PRO A 94 -1.22 25.09 -11.34
N ASP A 95 -2.20 25.27 -10.43
CA ASP A 95 -2.02 25.94 -9.15
C ASP A 95 -1.38 25.05 -8.07
N LEU A 96 -1.18 23.74 -8.37
CA LEU A 96 -0.62 22.77 -7.44
C LEU A 96 0.64 22.09 -8.01
N SER A 97 1.69 22.04 -7.21
CA SER A 97 2.85 21.20 -7.51
C SER A 97 2.56 19.74 -7.17
N VAL A 98 3.20 18.82 -7.89
CA VAL A 98 3.13 17.38 -7.58
C VAL A 98 3.67 17.10 -6.17
N ASN A 99 4.68 17.85 -5.74
CA ASN A 99 5.21 17.77 -4.38
C ASN A 99 4.14 18.09 -3.32
N GLU A 100 3.34 19.15 -3.51
CA GLU A 100 2.25 19.50 -2.59
C GLU A 100 1.17 18.44 -2.54
N ILE A 101 0.74 17.93 -3.71
CA ILE A 101 -0.23 16.84 -3.81
C ILE A 101 0.25 15.61 -3.03
N LEU A 102 1.50 15.23 -3.23
CA LEU A 102 2.08 14.06 -2.54
C LEU A 102 2.23 14.31 -1.04
N TRP A 103 2.66 15.51 -0.63
CA TRP A 103 2.84 15.84 0.78
C TRP A 103 1.53 15.85 1.55
N THR A 104 0.44 16.28 0.93
CA THR A 104 -0.90 16.28 1.55
C THR A 104 -1.55 14.90 1.52
N GLY A 105 -1.39 14.12 0.44
CA GLY A 105 -2.00 12.80 0.30
C GLY A 105 -1.28 11.68 1.03
N MET A 106 0.06 11.79 1.23
CA MET A 106 0.86 10.72 1.84
C MET A 106 0.45 10.39 3.29
N PRO A 107 0.24 11.35 4.20
CA PRO A 107 -0.22 11.05 5.55
C PRO A 107 -1.55 10.31 5.57
N VAL A 108 -2.46 10.65 4.66
CA VAL A 108 -3.78 10.03 4.51
C VAL A 108 -3.65 8.55 4.11
N SER A 109 -2.84 8.25 3.09
CA SER A 109 -2.59 6.86 2.66
C SER A 109 -1.90 6.03 3.74
N ILE A 110 -0.94 6.63 4.49
CA ILE A 110 -0.27 5.98 5.61
C ILE A 110 -1.24 5.68 6.75
N GLU A 111 -2.11 6.62 7.12
CA GLU A 111 -3.13 6.44 8.16
C GLU A 111 -4.08 5.30 7.80
N LEU A 112 -4.58 5.30 6.55
CA LEU A 112 -5.43 4.24 6.03
C LEU A 112 -4.73 2.88 6.06
N GLY A 113 -3.50 2.80 5.54
CA GLY A 113 -2.72 1.57 5.47
C GLY A 113 -2.38 1.01 6.85
N PHE A 114 -1.95 1.88 7.78
CA PHE A 114 -1.68 1.47 9.16
C PHE A 114 -2.92 0.92 9.85
N SER A 115 -4.06 1.60 9.72
CA SER A 115 -5.33 1.16 10.29
C SER A 115 -5.78 -0.18 9.68
N ALA A 116 -5.62 -0.36 8.39
CA ALA A 116 -5.94 -1.60 7.71
C ALA A 116 -5.07 -2.78 8.21
N ILE A 117 -3.76 -2.60 8.34
CA ILE A 117 -2.86 -3.65 8.87
C ILE A 117 -3.17 -3.99 10.32
N LEU A 118 -3.50 -2.99 11.14
CA LEU A 118 -3.89 -3.21 12.53
C LEU A 118 -5.17 -4.06 12.60
N ILE A 119 -6.22 -3.67 11.86
CA ILE A 119 -7.47 -4.43 11.77
C ILE A 119 -7.22 -5.84 11.23
N ALA A 120 -6.44 -5.96 10.15
CA ALA A 120 -6.08 -7.24 9.55
C ALA A 120 -5.39 -8.18 10.54
N THR A 121 -4.46 -7.64 11.32
CA THR A 121 -3.73 -8.41 12.34
C THR A 121 -4.67 -8.88 13.43
N LEU A 122 -5.53 -8.01 13.97
CA LEU A 122 -6.48 -8.38 15.03
C LEU A 122 -7.49 -9.42 14.55
N LEU A 123 -8.11 -9.20 13.39
CA LEU A 123 -9.09 -10.14 12.81
C LEU A 123 -8.43 -11.46 12.41
N GLY A 124 -7.27 -11.40 11.77
CA GLY A 124 -6.53 -12.58 11.32
C GLY A 124 -6.03 -13.44 12.49
N LEU A 125 -5.47 -12.82 13.53
CA LEU A 125 -5.07 -13.53 14.75
C LEU A 125 -6.28 -14.18 15.43
N GLY A 126 -7.34 -13.40 15.65
CA GLY A 126 -8.55 -13.89 16.34
C GLY A 126 -9.16 -15.10 15.62
N SER A 127 -9.39 -14.97 14.31
CA SER A 127 -10.00 -16.03 13.49
C SER A 127 -9.07 -17.25 13.34
N GLY A 128 -7.75 -17.03 13.17
CA GLY A 128 -6.77 -18.11 13.05
C GLY A 128 -6.60 -18.91 14.33
N ILE A 129 -6.61 -18.25 15.51
CA ILE A 129 -6.58 -18.94 16.82
C ILE A 129 -7.84 -19.77 17.01
N VAL A 130 -9.03 -19.23 16.72
CA VAL A 130 -10.30 -19.97 16.83
C VAL A 130 -10.29 -21.20 15.94
N GLY A 131 -9.87 -21.06 14.67
CA GLY A 131 -9.75 -22.17 13.74
C GLY A 131 -8.71 -23.22 14.14
N GLY A 132 -7.57 -22.78 14.66
CA GLY A 132 -6.49 -23.67 15.12
C GLY A 132 -6.82 -24.45 16.40
N LEU A 133 -7.62 -23.88 17.32
CA LEU A 133 -8.04 -24.54 18.56
C LEU A 133 -9.10 -25.61 18.34
N LYS A 134 -9.99 -25.42 17.39
CA LYS A 134 -11.11 -26.33 17.12
C LYS A 134 -11.16 -26.69 15.64
N PRO A 135 -10.18 -27.44 15.13
CA PRO A 135 -10.11 -27.78 13.72
C PRO A 135 -11.33 -28.56 13.27
N ASN A 136 -11.79 -28.28 12.05
CA ASN A 136 -12.97 -28.88 11.42
C ASN A 136 -14.31 -28.64 12.15
N SER A 137 -14.36 -27.75 13.13
CA SER A 137 -15.59 -27.30 13.77
C SER A 137 -16.34 -26.30 12.91
N ALA A 138 -17.62 -26.05 13.23
CA ALA A 138 -18.41 -25.02 12.55
C ALA A 138 -17.76 -23.62 12.63
N SER A 139 -17.09 -23.30 13.76
CA SER A 139 -16.34 -22.04 13.90
C SER A 139 -15.12 -21.99 13.02
N ASP A 140 -14.39 -23.08 12.84
CA ASP A 140 -13.27 -23.14 11.90
C ASP A 140 -13.72 -23.02 10.45
N LEU A 141 -14.75 -23.75 10.06
CA LEU A 141 -15.31 -23.68 8.72
C LEU A 141 -15.85 -22.29 8.39
N SER A 142 -16.54 -21.65 9.34
CA SER A 142 -17.04 -20.27 9.12
C SER A 142 -15.91 -19.25 8.97
N THR A 143 -14.88 -19.30 9.81
CA THR A 143 -13.72 -18.39 9.69
C THR A 143 -12.98 -18.61 8.38
N GLN A 144 -12.81 -19.85 7.93
CA GLN A 144 -12.18 -20.15 6.65
C GLN A 144 -13.03 -19.69 5.46
N SER A 145 -14.37 -19.86 5.53
CA SER A 145 -15.28 -19.38 4.49
C SER A 145 -15.24 -17.87 4.35
N VAL A 146 -15.27 -17.13 5.48
CA VAL A 146 -15.14 -15.67 5.49
C VAL A 146 -13.77 -15.24 4.92
N ALA A 147 -12.69 -15.93 5.33
CA ALA A 147 -11.36 -15.66 4.80
C ALA A 147 -11.28 -15.92 3.29
N LEU A 148 -11.92 -16.99 2.80
CA LEU A 148 -11.96 -17.28 1.37
C LEU A 148 -12.67 -16.18 0.59
N VAL A 149 -13.82 -15.70 1.07
CA VAL A 149 -14.54 -14.56 0.49
C VAL A 149 -13.66 -13.31 0.46
N GLY A 150 -12.97 -13.01 1.57
CA GLY A 150 -12.08 -11.84 1.68
C GLY A 150 -10.90 -11.85 0.70
N ILE A 151 -10.40 -13.03 0.30
CA ILE A 151 -9.34 -13.16 -0.71
C ILE A 151 -9.91 -13.18 -2.13
N SER A 152 -11.09 -13.78 -2.33
CA SER A 152 -11.62 -14.06 -3.66
C SER A 152 -12.34 -12.87 -4.28
N LEU A 153 -12.92 -11.99 -3.47
CA LEU A 153 -13.62 -10.81 -3.96
C LEU A 153 -12.65 -9.64 -4.18
N PRO A 154 -12.72 -8.98 -5.34
CA PRO A 154 -11.98 -7.74 -5.55
C PRO A 154 -12.36 -6.68 -4.51
N SER A 155 -11.36 -5.93 -4.01
CA SER A 155 -11.55 -4.93 -2.95
C SER A 155 -12.60 -3.86 -3.31
N PHE A 156 -12.72 -3.47 -4.59
CA PHE A 156 -13.75 -2.52 -5.01
C PHE A 156 -15.16 -3.06 -4.87
N VAL A 157 -15.37 -4.36 -5.10
CA VAL A 157 -16.69 -5.00 -4.93
C VAL A 157 -17.08 -4.98 -3.45
N VAL A 158 -16.15 -5.36 -2.58
CA VAL A 158 -16.36 -5.34 -1.13
C VAL A 158 -16.59 -3.91 -0.64
N GLY A 159 -15.75 -2.96 -1.07
CA GLY A 159 -15.88 -1.55 -0.70
C GLY A 159 -17.22 -0.96 -1.12
N THR A 160 -17.62 -1.18 -2.37
CA THR A 160 -18.92 -0.71 -2.88
C THR A 160 -20.08 -1.34 -2.11
N PHE A 161 -20.01 -2.65 -1.81
CA PHE A 161 -21.02 -3.33 -0.99
C PHE A 161 -21.14 -2.71 0.40
N LEU A 162 -20.00 -2.46 1.08
CA LEU A 162 -20.01 -1.83 2.40
C LEU A 162 -20.56 -0.41 2.35
N LEU A 163 -20.22 0.38 1.34
CA LEU A 163 -20.82 1.71 1.13
C LEU A 163 -22.33 1.66 0.96
N ILE A 164 -22.83 0.77 0.10
CA ILE A 164 -24.28 0.64 -0.14
C ILE A 164 -25.00 0.24 1.14
N VAL A 165 -24.52 -0.78 1.83
CA VAL A 165 -25.21 -1.32 3.01
C VAL A 165 -25.07 -0.38 4.21
N PHE A 166 -23.85 0.00 4.57
CA PHE A 166 -23.61 0.68 5.85
C PHE A 166 -23.67 2.20 5.76
N ALA A 167 -23.37 2.79 4.60
CA ALA A 167 -23.45 4.23 4.44
C ALA A 167 -24.77 4.67 3.77
N ALA A 168 -25.20 4.05 2.67
CA ALA A 168 -26.41 4.49 1.98
C ALA A 168 -27.70 3.97 2.62
N TRP A 169 -27.81 2.66 2.95
CA TRP A 169 -29.03 2.09 3.51
C TRP A 169 -29.16 2.30 5.02
N LEU A 170 -28.16 1.86 5.77
CA LEU A 170 -28.20 1.95 7.24
C LEU A 170 -27.83 3.33 7.76
N LYS A 171 -27.13 4.15 6.97
CA LYS A 171 -26.67 5.50 7.34
C LYS A 171 -25.83 5.53 8.64
N TRP A 172 -25.08 4.45 8.91
CA TRP A 172 -24.21 4.36 10.08
C TRP A 172 -22.87 5.06 9.84
N PHE A 173 -22.46 5.16 8.58
CA PHE A 173 -21.21 5.77 8.17
C PHE A 173 -21.46 6.83 7.09
N PRO A 174 -20.60 7.83 6.96
CA PRO A 174 -20.69 8.83 5.90
C PRO A 174 -20.34 8.22 4.53
N ILE A 175 -20.81 8.88 3.48
CA ILE A 175 -20.45 8.56 2.09
C ILE A 175 -19.40 9.58 1.66
N ALA A 176 -18.23 9.08 1.20
CA ALA A 176 -17.21 9.92 0.56
C ALA A 176 -16.82 11.17 1.37
N ASP A 177 -16.52 11.01 2.66
CA ASP A 177 -16.04 12.05 3.56
C ASP A 177 -14.69 11.64 4.17
N TRP A 178 -13.87 12.61 4.58
CA TRP A 178 -12.58 12.38 5.20
C TRP A 178 -12.25 13.46 6.22
N GLY A 179 -11.63 13.07 7.35
CA GLY A 179 -11.16 13.97 8.40
C GLY A 179 -11.64 13.59 9.80
N ARG A 180 -12.58 12.66 9.92
CA ARG A 180 -13.06 12.13 11.21
C ARG A 180 -12.69 10.65 11.34
N PRO A 181 -12.45 10.14 12.55
CA PRO A 181 -12.12 8.70 12.73
C PRO A 181 -13.17 7.73 12.14
N ILE A 182 -14.44 8.14 12.08
CA ILE A 182 -15.53 7.33 11.52
C ILE A 182 -15.38 7.16 9.99
N ASP A 183 -14.81 8.14 9.30
CA ASP A 183 -14.63 8.13 7.85
C ASP A 183 -13.58 7.09 7.43
N LEU A 184 -12.65 6.76 8.34
CA LEU A 184 -11.59 5.78 8.15
C LEU A 184 -12.09 4.31 8.23
N VAL A 185 -13.20 4.05 8.91
CA VAL A 185 -13.61 2.69 9.31
C VAL A 185 -13.89 1.79 8.11
N LEU A 186 -14.77 2.20 7.19
CA LEU A 186 -15.14 1.37 6.04
C LEU A 186 -13.97 1.17 5.07
N PRO A 187 -13.19 2.21 4.70
CA PRO A 187 -12.00 2.03 3.88
C PRO A 187 -10.97 1.09 4.52
N ALA A 188 -10.69 1.27 5.81
CA ALA A 188 -9.72 0.45 6.52
C ALA A 188 -10.17 -1.02 6.63
N ILE A 189 -11.45 -1.28 6.91
CA ILE A 189 -12.01 -2.64 6.89
C ILE A 189 -11.86 -3.24 5.48
N THR A 190 -12.26 -2.52 4.44
CA THR A 190 -12.16 -2.99 3.06
C THR A 190 -10.73 -3.40 2.69
N LEU A 191 -9.77 -2.52 2.98
CA LEU A 191 -8.35 -2.76 2.71
C LEU A 191 -7.79 -3.90 3.57
N SER A 192 -8.29 -4.09 4.80
CA SER A 192 -7.79 -5.09 5.74
C SER A 192 -8.16 -6.53 5.36
N LEU A 193 -9.28 -6.77 4.68
CA LEU A 193 -9.84 -8.12 4.49
C LEU A 193 -8.90 -9.12 3.80
N PRO A 194 -8.22 -8.80 2.69
CA PRO A 194 -7.28 -9.73 2.08
C PRO A 194 -6.11 -10.08 3.00
N PHE A 195 -5.58 -9.09 3.71
CA PHE A 195 -4.49 -9.29 4.67
C PHE A 195 -4.95 -10.12 5.87
N ALA A 196 -6.13 -9.81 6.44
CA ALA A 196 -6.72 -10.55 7.54
C ALA A 196 -6.94 -12.03 7.20
N ALA A 197 -7.45 -12.29 6.01
CA ALA A 197 -7.68 -13.64 5.53
C ALA A 197 -6.36 -14.44 5.40
N TYR A 198 -5.32 -13.81 4.89
CA TYR A 198 -4.01 -14.46 4.79
C TYR A 198 -3.37 -14.71 6.17
N ILE A 199 -3.41 -13.70 7.05
CA ILE A 199 -2.94 -13.84 8.45
C ILE A 199 -3.71 -14.96 9.17
N SER A 200 -5.04 -15.02 9.00
CA SER A 200 -5.88 -16.08 9.60
C SER A 200 -5.40 -17.47 9.21
N ARG A 201 -5.10 -17.68 7.92
CA ARG A 201 -4.56 -18.96 7.44
C ARG A 201 -3.19 -19.29 8.03
N LEU A 202 -2.27 -18.32 8.05
CA LEU A 202 -0.93 -18.52 8.62
C LEU A 202 -1.03 -18.90 10.10
N VAL A 203 -1.83 -18.18 10.88
CA VAL A 203 -2.03 -18.47 12.32
C VAL A 203 -2.67 -19.83 12.50
N ARG A 204 -3.72 -20.14 11.74
CA ARG A 204 -4.39 -21.43 11.85
C ARG A 204 -3.44 -22.60 11.59
N PHE A 205 -2.68 -22.56 10.50
CA PHE A 205 -1.69 -23.59 10.18
C PHE A 205 -0.60 -23.69 11.25
N GLY A 206 -0.03 -22.56 11.67
CA GLY A 206 0.96 -22.54 12.73
C GLY A 206 0.43 -23.09 14.06
N MET A 207 -0.82 -22.77 14.41
CA MET A 207 -1.48 -23.32 15.60
C MET A 207 -1.66 -24.82 15.51
N LEU A 208 -2.15 -25.35 14.38
CA LEU A 208 -2.30 -26.81 14.19
C LEU A 208 -0.98 -27.55 14.34
N GLU A 209 0.08 -27.02 13.74
CA GLU A 209 1.43 -27.58 13.84
C GLU A 209 1.91 -27.58 15.30
N GLN A 210 1.84 -26.42 15.95
CA GLN A 210 2.33 -26.29 17.33
C GLN A 210 1.52 -27.14 18.32
N MET A 211 0.19 -27.22 18.18
CA MET A 211 -0.68 -27.99 19.08
C MET A 211 -0.40 -29.52 19.03
N SER A 212 0.30 -30.01 18.01
CA SER A 212 0.70 -31.42 17.87
C SER A 212 2.06 -31.77 18.48
N THR A 213 2.84 -30.78 18.92
CA THR A 213 4.21 -30.95 19.42
C THR A 213 4.28 -31.54 20.84
N ASP A 214 5.42 -32.15 21.19
CA ASP A 214 5.61 -32.83 22.48
C ASP A 214 5.63 -31.89 23.69
N HIS A 215 6.09 -30.64 23.52
CA HIS A 215 6.04 -29.64 24.58
C HIS A 215 4.59 -29.28 24.98
N ILE A 216 3.68 -29.28 24.01
CA ILE A 216 2.24 -29.08 24.25
C ILE A 216 1.63 -30.31 24.97
N ARG A 217 2.02 -31.53 24.56
CA ARG A 217 1.59 -32.75 25.26
C ARG A 217 2.03 -32.74 26.72
N THR A 218 3.26 -32.30 26.98
CA THR A 218 3.79 -32.14 28.32
C THR A 218 2.99 -31.09 29.13
N ALA A 219 2.62 -29.97 28.51
CA ALA A 219 1.82 -28.94 29.16
C ALA A 219 0.40 -29.46 29.55
N ARG A 220 -0.22 -30.25 28.67
CA ARG A 220 -1.50 -30.94 28.97
C ARG A 220 -1.36 -31.97 30.10
N ALA A 221 -0.29 -32.74 30.10
CA ALA A 221 -0.01 -33.70 31.18
C ALA A 221 0.17 -33.03 32.56
N LYS A 222 0.61 -31.75 32.57
CA LYS A 222 0.68 -30.92 33.79
C LYS A 222 -0.65 -30.27 34.17
N GLY A 223 -1.75 -30.60 33.48
CA GLY A 223 -3.11 -30.13 33.82
C GLY A 223 -3.47 -28.75 33.28
N LEU A 224 -2.68 -28.17 32.35
CA LEU A 224 -3.03 -26.90 31.73
C LEU A 224 -4.19 -27.08 30.73
N SER A 225 -5.16 -26.16 30.76
CA SER A 225 -6.27 -26.14 29.82
C SER A 225 -5.83 -25.60 28.44
N ASP A 226 -6.63 -25.86 27.37
CA ASP A 226 -6.27 -25.54 26.01
C ASP A 226 -6.06 -24.05 25.77
N ARG A 227 -6.78 -23.15 26.45
CA ARG A 227 -6.62 -21.68 26.27
C ARG A 227 -5.24 -21.16 26.69
N PRO A 228 -4.73 -21.40 27.92
CA PRO A 228 -3.37 -21.03 28.30
C PRO A 228 -2.31 -21.69 27.41
N ILE A 229 -2.51 -22.97 27.03
CA ILE A 229 -1.63 -23.65 26.08
C ILE A 229 -1.55 -22.91 24.76
N ALA A 230 -2.68 -22.58 24.18
CA ALA A 230 -2.74 -21.87 22.91
C ALA A 230 -2.05 -20.51 22.98
N LEU A 231 -2.41 -19.67 23.96
CA LEU A 231 -1.95 -18.28 24.01
C LEU A 231 -0.50 -18.15 24.50
N ARG A 232 -0.03 -18.99 25.43
CA ARG A 232 1.30 -18.87 26.02
C ARG A 232 2.35 -19.76 25.39
N HIS A 233 1.94 -20.91 24.84
CA HIS A 233 2.88 -21.91 24.32
C HIS A 233 2.83 -22.07 22.81
N ALA A 234 1.64 -22.16 22.21
CA ALA A 234 1.51 -22.39 20.77
C ALA A 234 1.60 -21.10 19.94
N LEU A 235 0.87 -20.04 20.34
CA LEU A 235 0.76 -18.80 19.55
C LEU A 235 2.11 -18.12 19.29
N LYS A 236 3.01 -18.14 20.29
CA LYS A 236 4.33 -17.52 20.13
C LYS A 236 5.09 -18.04 18.91
N ASN A 237 5.06 -19.35 18.67
CA ASN A 237 5.73 -19.95 17.54
C ASN A 237 4.87 -19.89 16.26
N ALA A 238 3.54 -20.04 16.40
CA ALA A 238 2.60 -19.93 15.30
C ALA A 238 2.57 -18.52 14.68
N PHE A 239 3.00 -17.50 15.41
CA PHE A 239 3.05 -16.10 14.96
C PHE A 239 4.28 -15.77 14.12
N LEU A 240 5.35 -16.57 14.15
CA LEU A 240 6.57 -16.27 13.37
C LEU A 240 6.32 -16.12 11.86
N PRO A 241 5.55 -16.99 11.19
CA PRO A 241 5.22 -16.79 9.77
C PRO A 241 4.41 -15.50 9.52
N VAL A 242 3.58 -15.09 10.49
CA VAL A 242 2.81 -13.84 10.38
C VAL A 242 3.73 -12.63 10.41
N LEU A 243 4.73 -12.61 11.30
CA LEU A 243 5.73 -11.53 11.33
C LEU A 243 6.44 -11.37 9.98
N SER A 244 6.81 -12.50 9.35
CA SER A 244 7.43 -12.49 8.02
C SER A 244 6.51 -11.91 6.93
N TYR A 245 5.19 -12.14 7.06
CA TYR A 245 4.20 -11.63 6.13
C TYR A 245 3.83 -10.17 6.39
N LEU A 246 3.77 -9.75 7.66
CA LEU A 246 3.38 -8.38 8.02
C LEU A 246 4.24 -7.30 7.37
N GLY A 247 5.49 -7.62 7.09
CA GLY A 247 6.38 -6.71 6.46
C GLY A 247 5.98 -6.30 5.04
N PRO A 248 6.00 -7.21 4.10
CA PRO A 248 5.53 -6.93 2.75
C PRO A 248 4.08 -6.43 2.72
N ALA A 249 3.21 -6.96 3.60
CA ALA A 249 1.83 -6.50 3.71
C ALA A 249 1.73 -5.04 4.14
N ALA A 250 2.51 -4.63 5.14
CA ALA A 250 2.58 -3.24 5.59
C ALA A 250 3.13 -2.32 4.48
N ALA A 251 4.18 -2.73 3.78
CA ALA A 251 4.72 -1.96 2.67
C ALA A 251 3.65 -1.70 1.60
N ILE A 252 2.89 -2.74 1.20
CA ILE A 252 1.79 -2.61 0.23
C ILE A 252 0.66 -1.72 0.77
N ALA A 253 0.25 -1.91 2.03
CA ALA A 253 -0.86 -1.16 2.60
C ALA A 253 -0.52 0.32 2.86
N LEU A 254 0.71 0.61 3.31
CA LEU A 254 1.16 1.97 3.64
C LEU A 254 1.48 2.81 2.41
N THR A 255 1.84 2.19 1.29
CA THR A 255 1.97 2.91 0.03
C THR A 255 0.62 3.33 -0.57
N GLY A 256 -0.50 2.86 0.00
CA GLY A 256 -1.87 3.21 -0.37
C GLY A 256 -2.52 2.22 -1.32
N SER A 257 -3.83 2.24 -1.32
CA SER A 257 -4.65 1.42 -2.21
C SER A 257 -5.38 2.31 -3.21
N PHE A 258 -4.89 2.39 -4.42
CA PHE A 258 -5.52 3.17 -5.50
C PHE A 258 -7.03 2.89 -5.63
N VAL A 259 -7.41 1.63 -5.49
CA VAL A 259 -8.78 1.20 -5.66
C VAL A 259 -9.66 1.57 -4.47
N VAL A 260 -9.19 1.30 -3.25
CA VAL A 260 -9.98 1.60 -2.03
C VAL A 260 -10.08 3.12 -1.84
N GLU A 261 -9.00 3.85 -2.01
CA GLU A 261 -9.01 5.31 -1.92
C GLU A 261 -9.98 5.93 -2.93
N LYS A 262 -10.02 5.42 -4.17
CA LYS A 262 -10.95 5.93 -5.19
C LYS A 262 -12.41 5.59 -4.88
N VAL A 263 -12.70 4.36 -4.41
CA VAL A 263 -14.06 3.91 -4.08
C VAL A 263 -14.65 4.74 -2.93
N PHE A 264 -13.85 5.05 -1.92
CA PHE A 264 -14.29 5.82 -0.75
C PHE A 264 -14.02 7.32 -0.83
N SER A 265 -13.45 7.81 -1.95
CA SER A 265 -13.03 9.20 -2.13
C SER A 265 -12.07 9.69 -1.03
N VAL A 266 -11.18 8.80 -0.58
CA VAL A 266 -10.14 9.13 0.40
C VAL A 266 -9.07 9.96 -0.32
N PRO A 267 -8.74 11.18 0.16
CA PRO A 267 -7.79 12.09 -0.52
C PRO A 267 -6.32 11.66 -0.30
N GLY A 268 -6.02 10.41 -0.60
CA GLY A 268 -4.69 9.83 -0.54
C GLY A 268 -3.96 9.88 -1.89
N ILE A 269 -2.70 9.45 -1.88
CA ILE A 269 -1.85 9.44 -3.09
C ILE A 269 -2.47 8.55 -4.17
N GLY A 270 -3.11 7.44 -3.79
CA GLY A 270 -3.68 6.49 -4.74
C GLY A 270 -4.83 7.08 -5.53
N GLN A 271 -5.69 7.90 -4.92
CA GLN A 271 -6.74 8.61 -5.64
C GLN A 271 -6.14 9.56 -6.67
N HIS A 272 -5.14 10.37 -6.29
CA HIS A 272 -4.46 11.29 -7.20
C HIS A 272 -3.77 10.58 -8.36
N PHE A 273 -3.18 9.40 -8.11
CA PHE A 273 -2.62 8.58 -9.18
C PHE A 273 -3.67 8.16 -10.21
N VAL A 274 -4.82 7.64 -9.75
CA VAL A 274 -5.91 7.23 -10.66
C VAL A 274 -6.41 8.42 -11.48
N GLU A 275 -6.59 9.58 -10.85
CA GLU A 275 -6.99 10.81 -11.53
C GLU A 275 -5.94 11.28 -12.53
N GLY A 276 -4.66 11.21 -12.17
CA GLY A 276 -3.53 11.52 -13.06
C GLY A 276 -3.53 10.64 -14.31
N VAL A 277 -3.74 9.32 -14.15
CA VAL A 277 -3.81 8.38 -15.27
C VAL A 277 -5.01 8.68 -16.17
N LEU A 278 -6.20 8.86 -15.59
CA LEU A 278 -7.43 9.13 -16.35
C LEU A 278 -7.37 10.47 -17.11
N SER A 279 -6.72 11.47 -16.53
CA SER A 279 -6.57 12.79 -17.15
C SER A 279 -5.30 12.96 -17.98
N LYS A 280 -4.42 11.94 -18.01
CA LYS A 280 -3.09 12.00 -18.64
C LYS A 280 -2.20 13.12 -18.08
N ASP A 281 -2.16 13.27 -16.76
CA ASP A 281 -1.22 14.16 -16.09
C ASP A 281 0.14 13.46 -15.94
N LEU A 282 1.05 13.69 -16.90
CA LEU A 282 2.32 12.99 -16.98
C LEU A 282 3.20 13.25 -15.74
N THR A 283 3.30 14.50 -15.30
CA THR A 283 4.13 14.87 -14.14
C THR A 283 3.60 14.23 -12.87
N LEU A 284 2.28 14.24 -12.67
CA LEU A 284 1.65 13.60 -11.51
C LEU A 284 1.84 12.07 -11.52
N ILE A 285 1.62 11.42 -12.68
CA ILE A 285 1.84 9.96 -12.82
C ILE A 285 3.28 9.61 -12.46
N MET A 286 4.25 10.31 -13.04
CA MET A 286 5.66 10.02 -12.86
C MET A 286 6.12 10.30 -11.43
N GLY A 287 5.69 11.41 -10.84
CA GLY A 287 6.00 11.78 -9.45
C GLY A 287 5.44 10.79 -8.44
N VAL A 288 4.15 10.43 -8.58
CA VAL A 288 3.52 9.43 -7.71
C VAL A 288 4.29 8.12 -7.78
N VAL A 289 4.59 7.60 -8.97
CA VAL A 289 5.25 6.30 -9.12
C VAL A 289 6.68 6.31 -8.59
N LEU A 290 7.45 7.40 -8.77
CA LEU A 290 8.78 7.56 -8.18
C LEU A 290 8.72 7.50 -6.65
N VAL A 291 7.83 8.27 -6.05
CA VAL A 291 7.67 8.30 -4.58
C VAL A 291 7.17 6.96 -4.07
N TYR A 292 6.17 6.35 -4.72
CA TYR A 292 5.63 5.05 -4.36
C TYR A 292 6.67 3.94 -4.41
N SER A 293 7.39 3.82 -5.52
CA SER A 293 8.42 2.80 -5.66
C SER A 293 9.55 2.96 -4.64
N THR A 294 9.94 4.21 -4.37
CA THR A 294 10.95 4.53 -3.34
C THR A 294 10.46 4.15 -1.94
N LEU A 295 9.24 4.56 -1.57
CA LEU A 295 8.64 4.21 -0.28
C LEU A 295 8.46 2.71 -0.11
N LEU A 296 8.00 2.01 -1.14
CA LEU A 296 7.82 0.56 -1.11
C LEU A 296 9.15 -0.15 -0.83
N VAL A 297 10.24 0.25 -1.48
CA VAL A 297 11.58 -0.33 -1.24
C VAL A 297 12.08 0.02 0.17
N LEU A 298 11.89 1.27 0.62
CA LEU A 298 12.28 1.71 1.96
C LEU A 298 11.49 1.01 3.07
N PHE A 299 10.17 0.85 2.91
CA PHE A 299 9.35 0.10 3.87
C PHE A 299 9.75 -1.38 3.91
N ASN A 300 9.97 -2.02 2.76
CA ASN A 300 10.49 -3.37 2.74
C ASN A 300 11.86 -3.48 3.44
N LEU A 301 12.76 -2.53 3.21
CA LEU A 301 14.05 -2.48 3.91
C LEU A 301 13.87 -2.32 5.43
N ALA A 302 13.00 -1.39 5.86
CA ALA A 302 12.72 -1.18 7.28
C ALA A 302 12.21 -2.46 7.95
N VAL A 303 11.33 -3.17 7.26
CA VAL A 303 10.78 -4.44 7.73
C VAL A 303 11.83 -5.54 7.75
N ASP A 304 12.67 -5.68 6.71
CA ASP A 304 13.77 -6.65 6.69
C ASP A 304 14.72 -6.41 7.89
N VAL A 305 14.99 -5.15 8.22
CA VAL A 305 15.79 -4.76 9.40
C VAL A 305 15.10 -5.15 10.70
N LEU A 306 13.82 -4.78 10.86
CA LEU A 306 13.03 -5.14 12.04
C LEU A 306 12.93 -6.66 12.22
N TYR A 307 12.74 -7.39 11.14
CA TYR A 307 12.66 -8.83 11.15
C TYR A 307 13.98 -9.47 11.59
N SER A 308 15.12 -9.00 11.09
CA SER A 308 16.43 -9.48 11.52
C SER A 308 16.73 -9.22 13.01
N TRP A 309 16.05 -8.22 13.60
CA TRP A 309 16.17 -7.88 15.01
C TRP A 309 15.29 -8.78 15.90
N VAL A 310 14.11 -9.16 15.40
CA VAL A 310 13.16 -10.04 16.12
C VAL A 310 13.59 -11.50 16.08
N ASP A 311 14.12 -11.98 14.96
CA ASP A 311 14.62 -13.36 14.83
C ASP A 311 16.06 -13.42 14.30
N PRO A 312 17.06 -13.38 15.21
CA PRO A 312 18.47 -13.43 14.83
C PRO A 312 18.93 -14.79 14.26
N ARG A 313 18.05 -15.82 14.27
CA ARG A 313 18.36 -17.15 13.74
C ARG A 313 18.29 -17.22 12.21
N ILE A 314 17.62 -16.27 11.60
CA ILE A 314 17.53 -16.18 10.15
C ILE A 314 18.80 -15.54 9.63
N LYS A 315 19.79 -16.38 9.31
CA LYS A 315 20.89 -15.98 8.44
C LYS A 315 20.32 -15.83 7.05
N MET A 316 19.97 -14.58 6.69
CA MET A 316 19.59 -14.26 5.33
C MET A 316 20.82 -14.47 4.44
N SER A 317 20.78 -15.51 3.64
CA SER A 317 21.77 -15.86 2.62
C SER A 317 21.68 -14.92 1.43
#